data_73dae3de2eaf25ed7ca1ea03c975260c
#
_entry.id   73dae3de2eaf25ed7ca1ea03c975260c
#
_cell.length_a   1.000
_cell.length_b   1.000
_cell.length_c   1.000
_cell.angle_alpha   90.00
_cell.angle_beta   90.00
_cell.angle_gamma   90.00
#
_symmetry.space_group_name_H-M   'P 1'
#
loop_
_entity.id
_entity.type
_entity.pdbx_description
1 polymer ?
#
loop_
_entity_poly.entity_id
_entity_poly.type
_entity_poly.pdbx_seq_one_letter_code
_entity_poly.pdbx_strand_id
1 'polypeptide(L)'
;MSTSSSNFKHQDSQPWYKNYMVVIFVIGLPAFVVVACIFFVYYSYQIRDSVVRDDWYMDGKTLYHDVSRDKLTYDLDLHGQMQFSDTGEIVFYLNYPEQSLQSGTLLNGEPVTYPDTLNLSISHATDIKKDRDVVLQHQGANKYTAQADIDPLKAKYYLQVSNEGNDDWRMQDVAKLPRAEVSFDPLPVFEKTS
;
A
#
# COMPACT_ATOMS: atom_id res chain seq x y z
N MET A 1 88.30 -42.29 3.16
CA MET A 1 87.31 -41.41 3.79
C MET A 1 86.90 -40.39 2.79
N SER A 2 85.75 -40.60 2.13
CA SER A 2 85.29 -39.72 1.08
C SER A 2 84.03 -39.00 1.62
N THR A 3 84.17 -37.68 1.83
CA THR A 3 83.08 -36.80 2.29
C THR A 3 82.28 -36.38 1.07
N SER A 4 81.05 -36.94 0.97
CA SER A 4 80.09 -36.52 -0.04
C SER A 4 79.45 -35.19 0.34
N SER A 5 79.83 -34.14 -0.36
CA SER A 5 79.22 -32.80 -0.22
C SER A 5 77.90 -32.75 -0.97
N SER A 6 76.78 -32.79 -0.27
CA SER A 6 75.44 -32.62 -0.86
C SER A 6 75.22 -31.16 -1.20
N ASN A 7 75.22 -30.87 -2.48
CA ASN A 7 74.91 -29.56 -3.03
C ASN A 7 73.39 -29.32 -2.98
N PHE A 8 72.91 -28.67 -1.94
CA PHE A 8 71.54 -28.16 -1.90
C PHE A 8 71.42 -26.99 -2.91
N LYS A 9 70.84 -27.29 -4.07
CA LYS A 9 70.40 -26.23 -5.00
C LYS A 9 69.32 -25.40 -4.28
N HIS A 10 69.64 -24.18 -3.95
CA HIS A 10 68.66 -23.15 -3.65
C HIS A 10 67.71 -23.03 -4.84
N GLN A 11 66.51 -23.56 -4.71
CA GLN A 11 65.43 -23.32 -5.64
C GLN A 11 65.04 -21.84 -5.45
N ASP A 12 65.44 -20.99 -6.38
CA ASP A 12 64.96 -19.60 -6.45
C ASP A 12 63.43 -19.63 -6.59
N SER A 13 62.73 -19.50 -5.48
CA SER A 13 61.29 -19.36 -5.46
C SER A 13 60.92 -18.06 -6.14
N GLN A 14 60.38 -18.18 -7.35
CA GLN A 14 59.86 -17.01 -8.04
C GLN A 14 58.80 -16.33 -7.16
N PRO A 15 58.86 -15.00 -6.98
CA PRO A 15 57.91 -14.30 -6.13
C PRO A 15 56.49 -14.56 -6.65
N TRP A 16 55.54 -14.84 -5.73
CA TRP A 16 54.15 -15.26 -5.97
C TRP A 16 53.41 -14.34 -6.95
N TYR A 17 53.74 -13.02 -6.99
CA TYR A 17 53.13 -12.04 -7.88
C TYR A 17 53.54 -12.17 -9.35
N LYS A 18 54.57 -12.99 -9.66
CA LYS A 18 54.98 -13.32 -11.04
C LYS A 18 54.15 -14.51 -11.60
N ASN A 19 53.51 -15.24 -10.73
CA ASN A 19 52.62 -16.32 -11.16
C ASN A 19 51.23 -15.74 -11.42
N TYR A 20 50.86 -15.51 -12.66
CA TYR A 20 49.60 -14.92 -13.08
C TYR A 20 48.40 -15.69 -12.55
N MET A 21 48.46 -17.00 -12.40
CA MET A 21 47.40 -17.83 -11.82
C MET A 21 47.11 -17.46 -10.37
N VAL A 22 48.17 -17.23 -9.57
CA VAL A 22 48.05 -16.82 -8.17
C VAL A 22 47.44 -15.41 -8.09
N VAL A 23 47.90 -14.51 -8.97
CA VAL A 23 47.37 -13.13 -9.02
C VAL A 23 45.91 -13.10 -9.40
N ILE A 24 45.50 -13.89 -10.40
CA ILE A 24 44.08 -13.99 -10.79
C ILE A 24 43.25 -14.54 -9.62
N PHE A 25 43.76 -15.53 -8.89
CA PHE A 25 43.01 -16.14 -7.80
C PHE A 25 42.93 -15.25 -6.56
N VAL A 26 44.04 -14.61 -6.18
CA VAL A 26 44.15 -13.81 -4.96
C VAL A 26 43.54 -12.42 -5.13
N ILE A 27 43.63 -11.84 -6.31
CA ILE A 27 43.13 -10.47 -6.59
C ILE A 27 41.86 -10.50 -7.43
N GLY A 28 41.83 -11.33 -8.49
CA GLY A 28 40.74 -11.37 -9.45
C GLY A 28 39.42 -11.87 -8.84
N LEU A 29 39.49 -12.93 -8.00
CA LEU A 29 38.29 -13.48 -7.39
C LEU A 29 37.67 -12.53 -6.37
N PRO A 30 38.41 -11.91 -5.42
CA PRO A 30 37.84 -10.89 -4.54
C PRO A 30 37.32 -9.65 -5.29
N ALA A 31 38.05 -9.19 -6.32
CA ALA A 31 37.60 -8.06 -7.13
C ALA A 31 36.27 -8.38 -7.86
N PHE A 32 36.12 -9.59 -8.41
CA PHE A 32 34.87 -10.04 -9.01
C PHE A 32 33.70 -10.04 -8.00
N VAL A 33 33.96 -10.54 -6.78
CA VAL A 33 32.91 -10.56 -5.71
C VAL A 33 32.49 -9.15 -5.36
N VAL A 34 33.44 -8.20 -5.22
CA VAL A 34 33.12 -6.80 -4.93
C VAL A 34 32.24 -6.19 -6.03
N VAL A 35 32.59 -6.40 -7.29
CA VAL A 35 31.80 -5.91 -8.43
C VAL A 35 30.40 -6.52 -8.43
N ALA A 36 30.29 -7.83 -8.19
CA ALA A 36 29.01 -8.53 -8.07
C ALA A 36 28.16 -7.97 -6.91
N CYS A 37 28.77 -7.74 -5.74
CA CYS A 37 28.06 -7.13 -4.61
C CYS A 37 27.55 -5.72 -4.91
N ILE A 38 28.34 -4.87 -5.57
CA ILE A 38 27.92 -3.54 -6.00
C ILE A 38 26.73 -3.63 -6.97
N PHE A 39 26.80 -4.55 -7.92
CA PHE A 39 25.72 -4.80 -8.86
C PHE A 39 24.43 -5.25 -8.14
N PHE A 40 24.53 -6.18 -7.17
CA PHE A 40 23.38 -6.63 -6.40
C PHE A 40 22.78 -5.50 -5.53
N VAL A 41 23.63 -4.65 -4.91
CA VAL A 41 23.15 -3.49 -4.15
C VAL A 41 22.41 -2.52 -5.07
N TYR A 42 22.97 -2.22 -6.23
CA TYR A 42 22.33 -1.35 -7.22
C TYR A 42 20.99 -1.93 -7.69
N TYR A 43 20.97 -3.23 -8.01
CA TYR A 43 19.76 -3.92 -8.44
C TYR A 43 18.69 -3.98 -7.34
N SER A 44 19.12 -4.26 -6.09
CA SER A 44 18.23 -4.23 -4.92
C SER A 44 17.64 -2.84 -4.67
N TYR A 45 18.39 -1.78 -4.94
CA TYR A 45 17.88 -0.42 -4.83
C TYR A 45 16.84 -0.08 -5.90
N GLN A 46 16.96 -0.65 -7.08
CA GLN A 46 16.00 -0.48 -8.18
C GLN A 46 14.69 -1.24 -7.93
N ILE A 47 14.77 -2.41 -7.27
CA ILE A 47 13.62 -3.25 -6.91
C ILE A 47 13.23 -2.95 -5.45
N ARG A 48 13.15 -1.69 -5.07
CA ARG A 48 12.54 -1.38 -3.77
C ARG A 48 11.07 -1.79 -3.83
N ASP A 49 10.77 -2.98 -3.29
CA ASP A 49 9.42 -3.30 -2.87
C ASP A 49 8.96 -2.22 -1.90
N SER A 50 7.72 -1.78 -2.07
CA SER A 50 7.08 -0.89 -1.13
C SER A 50 7.18 -1.50 0.26
N VAL A 51 7.94 -0.84 1.12
CA VAL A 51 8.11 -1.26 2.51
C VAL A 51 6.71 -1.42 3.11
N VAL A 52 6.38 -2.64 3.52
CA VAL A 52 5.24 -2.88 4.40
C VAL A 52 5.43 -1.96 5.60
N ARG A 53 4.46 -1.10 5.86
CA ARG A 53 4.50 -0.17 6.99
C ARG A 53 4.70 -0.95 8.28
N ASP A 54 5.88 -0.82 8.87
CA ASP A 54 6.22 -1.39 10.19
C ASP A 54 5.67 -0.53 11.35
N ASP A 55 4.51 0.10 11.18
CA ASP A 55 3.90 0.98 12.17
C ASP A 55 3.05 0.21 13.20
N TRP A 56 3.55 -0.91 13.70
CA TRP A 56 2.88 -1.75 14.72
C TRP A 56 2.47 -0.98 15.98
N TYR A 57 3.18 0.09 16.30
CA TYR A 57 2.91 0.88 17.51
C TYR A 57 1.82 1.93 17.32
N MET A 58 1.63 2.41 16.09
CA MET A 58 0.52 3.29 15.73
C MET A 58 -0.79 2.51 15.55
N ASP A 59 -0.70 1.23 15.20
CA ASP A 59 -1.84 0.37 14.88
C ASP A 59 -2.89 0.25 16.00
N GLY A 60 -2.48 0.23 17.28
CA GLY A 60 -3.43 0.08 18.36
C GLY A 60 -4.36 1.28 18.52
N LYS A 61 -3.85 2.49 18.32
CA LYS A 61 -4.64 3.73 18.45
C LYS A 61 -5.46 4.00 17.19
N THR A 62 -4.88 3.76 16.03
CA THR A 62 -5.57 3.87 14.73
C THR A 62 -6.65 2.80 14.60
N LEU A 63 -6.39 1.56 15.02
CA LEU A 63 -7.37 0.48 15.02
C LEU A 63 -8.62 0.83 15.84
N TYR A 64 -8.43 1.39 17.05
CA TYR A 64 -9.56 1.81 17.90
C TYR A 64 -10.38 2.95 17.27
N HIS A 65 -9.69 3.89 16.66
CA HIS A 65 -10.30 5.01 15.95
C HIS A 65 -11.06 4.52 14.70
N ASP A 66 -10.48 3.60 13.96
CA ASP A 66 -11.07 2.99 12.78
C ASP A 66 -12.32 2.19 13.12
N VAL A 67 -12.28 1.39 14.19
CA VAL A 67 -13.47 0.64 14.68
C VAL A 67 -14.60 1.60 15.08
N SER A 68 -14.29 2.75 15.68
CA SER A 68 -15.30 3.74 16.05
C SER A 68 -15.99 4.34 14.82
N ARG A 69 -15.25 4.59 13.75
CA ARG A 69 -15.74 5.12 12.48
C ARG A 69 -16.61 4.10 11.73
N ASP A 70 -16.17 2.85 11.69
CA ASP A 70 -16.94 1.76 11.10
C ASP A 70 -18.23 1.52 11.88
N LYS A 71 -18.16 1.63 13.22
CA LYS A 71 -19.33 1.51 14.08
C LYS A 71 -20.33 2.65 13.86
N LEU A 72 -19.85 3.89 13.67
CA LEU A 72 -20.72 5.00 13.34
C LEU A 72 -21.43 4.81 12.01
N THR A 73 -20.74 4.28 10.98
CA THR A 73 -21.33 3.90 9.71
C THR A 73 -22.50 2.92 9.91
N TYR A 74 -22.33 1.94 10.80
CA TYR A 74 -23.37 0.97 11.13
C TYR A 74 -24.52 1.63 11.93
N ASP A 75 -24.21 2.41 12.96
CA ASP A 75 -25.21 3.06 13.83
C ASP A 75 -26.06 4.08 13.04
N LEU A 76 -25.50 4.71 12.01
CA LEU A 76 -26.21 5.63 11.09
C LEU A 76 -26.89 4.93 9.92
N ASP A 77 -26.70 3.62 9.75
CA ASP A 77 -27.19 2.82 8.64
C ASP A 77 -26.82 3.43 7.27
N LEU A 78 -25.52 3.76 7.10
CA LEU A 78 -25.01 4.38 5.91
C LEU A 78 -24.82 3.39 4.78
N HIS A 79 -25.37 3.72 3.62
CA HIS A 79 -25.15 2.96 2.40
C HIS A 79 -24.54 3.83 1.31
N GLY A 80 -23.63 3.25 0.54
CA GLY A 80 -22.99 3.92 -0.58
C GLY A 80 -23.10 3.10 -1.87
N GLN A 81 -23.20 3.80 -2.99
CA GLN A 81 -23.18 3.17 -4.31
C GLN A 81 -22.23 3.95 -5.21
N MET A 82 -21.20 3.28 -5.70
CA MET A 82 -20.17 3.89 -6.54
C MET A 82 -20.26 3.34 -7.95
N GLN A 83 -20.23 4.23 -8.93
CA GLN A 83 -20.23 3.90 -10.35
C GLN A 83 -18.95 4.42 -11.00
N PHE A 84 -18.33 3.56 -11.79
CA PHE A 84 -17.12 3.87 -12.55
C PHE A 84 -17.44 3.93 -14.03
N SER A 85 -17.10 5.06 -14.67
CA SER A 85 -17.23 5.23 -16.10
C SER A 85 -15.94 4.85 -16.82
N ASP A 86 -16.03 4.39 -18.07
CA ASP A 86 -14.88 4.16 -18.95
C ASP A 86 -14.08 5.44 -19.25
N THR A 87 -14.66 6.61 -18.99
CA THR A 87 -14.00 7.92 -19.12
C THR A 87 -13.19 8.34 -17.90
N GLY A 88 -13.14 7.47 -16.85
CA GLY A 88 -12.47 7.78 -15.59
C GLY A 88 -13.31 8.65 -14.64
N GLU A 89 -14.57 8.94 -14.98
CA GLU A 89 -15.49 9.60 -14.05
C GLU A 89 -15.96 8.59 -13.00
N ILE A 90 -15.90 9.01 -11.73
CA ILE A 90 -16.43 8.29 -10.58
C ILE A 90 -17.63 9.05 -10.06
N VAL A 91 -18.76 8.36 -9.94
CA VAL A 91 -19.99 8.89 -9.34
C VAL A 91 -20.28 8.08 -8.09
N PHE A 92 -20.43 8.76 -6.97
CA PHE A 92 -20.77 8.15 -5.70
C PHE A 92 -22.08 8.71 -5.15
N TYR A 93 -22.98 7.84 -4.74
CA TYR A 93 -24.24 8.17 -4.08
C TYR A 93 -24.15 7.76 -2.62
N LEU A 94 -24.23 8.75 -1.72
CA LEU A 94 -24.25 8.53 -0.28
C LEU A 94 -25.70 8.54 0.20
N ASN A 95 -26.15 7.47 0.81
CA ASN A 95 -27.52 7.33 1.28
C ASN A 95 -27.57 7.31 2.81
N TYR A 96 -28.18 8.33 3.39
CA TYR A 96 -28.58 8.38 4.79
C TYR A 96 -30.06 8.05 4.89
N PRO A 97 -30.48 7.14 5.78
CA PRO A 97 -31.89 7.01 6.15
C PRO A 97 -32.44 8.33 6.71
N GLU A 98 -33.72 8.60 6.50
CA GLU A 98 -34.37 9.82 7.03
C GLU A 98 -34.19 9.99 8.55
N GLN A 99 -34.22 8.90 9.29
CA GLN A 99 -34.01 8.91 10.74
C GLN A 99 -32.62 9.40 11.12
N SER A 100 -31.61 8.99 10.37
CA SER A 100 -30.21 9.41 10.60
C SER A 100 -29.99 10.89 10.28
N LEU A 101 -30.67 11.42 9.27
CA LEU A 101 -30.64 12.85 8.96
C LEU A 101 -31.39 13.70 9.99
N GLN A 102 -32.44 13.17 10.64
CA GLN A 102 -33.25 13.92 11.61
C GLN A 102 -32.64 13.90 13.04
N SER A 103 -32.05 12.81 13.45
CA SER A 103 -31.62 12.59 14.84
C SER A 103 -30.22 12.00 14.98
N GLY A 104 -29.53 11.70 13.88
CA GLY A 104 -28.15 11.19 13.90
C GLY A 104 -27.16 12.28 14.30
N THR A 105 -26.13 11.88 15.03
CA THR A 105 -25.00 12.73 15.40
C THR A 105 -23.70 12.07 15.02
N LEU A 106 -22.76 12.88 14.56
CA LEU A 106 -21.39 12.47 14.26
C LEU A 106 -20.59 12.27 15.55
N LEU A 107 -19.39 11.69 15.47
CA LEU A 107 -18.51 11.48 16.64
C LEU A 107 -18.14 12.78 17.37
N ASN A 108 -18.10 13.90 16.65
CA ASN A 108 -17.86 15.24 17.20
C ASN A 108 -19.10 15.87 17.84
N GLY A 109 -20.26 15.19 17.81
CA GLY A 109 -21.53 15.69 18.36
C GLY A 109 -22.32 16.60 17.42
N GLU A 110 -21.83 16.85 16.21
CA GLU A 110 -22.56 17.62 15.20
C GLU A 110 -23.68 16.81 14.55
N PRO A 111 -24.75 17.44 14.04
CA PRO A 111 -25.82 16.75 13.35
C PRO A 111 -25.30 16.18 12.02
N VAL A 112 -25.84 15.04 11.61
CA VAL A 112 -25.53 14.41 10.33
C VAL A 112 -26.01 15.29 9.18
N THR A 113 -25.10 15.63 8.28
CA THR A 113 -25.38 16.37 7.05
C THR A 113 -24.58 15.79 5.89
N TYR A 114 -24.95 16.13 4.66
CA TYR A 114 -24.13 15.80 3.49
C TYR A 114 -22.90 16.72 3.46
N PRO A 115 -21.68 16.19 3.62
CA PRO A 115 -20.46 17.01 3.55
C PRO A 115 -20.20 17.52 2.13
N ASP A 116 -19.51 18.65 2.01
CA ASP A 116 -19.16 19.23 0.72
C ASP A 116 -18.18 18.35 -0.08
N THR A 117 -17.35 17.60 0.62
CA THR A 117 -16.32 16.73 0.04
C THR A 117 -16.23 15.40 0.78
N LEU A 118 -15.83 14.35 0.05
CA LEU A 118 -15.51 13.04 0.60
C LEU A 118 -14.15 12.59 0.09
N ASN A 119 -13.40 11.88 0.91
CA ASN A 119 -12.16 11.25 0.52
C ASN A 119 -12.41 9.82 0.06
N LEU A 120 -11.99 9.51 -1.15
CA LEU A 120 -11.97 8.17 -1.71
C LEU A 120 -10.53 7.69 -1.83
N SER A 121 -10.18 6.64 -1.08
CA SER A 121 -8.91 5.93 -1.26
C SER A 121 -9.14 4.64 -2.02
N ILE A 122 -8.39 4.44 -3.09
CA ILE A 122 -8.40 3.27 -3.97
C ILE A 122 -7.04 2.61 -3.85
N SER A 123 -6.91 1.55 -3.06
CA SER A 123 -5.64 0.88 -2.80
C SER A 123 -5.57 -0.45 -3.52
N HIS A 124 -4.53 -0.63 -4.34
CA HIS A 124 -4.30 -1.89 -5.05
C HIS A 124 -3.74 -2.96 -4.11
N ALA A 125 -4.23 -4.20 -4.21
CA ALA A 125 -3.89 -5.26 -3.27
C ALA A 125 -2.39 -5.60 -3.17
N THR A 126 -1.59 -5.30 -4.20
CA THR A 126 -0.17 -5.70 -4.28
C THR A 126 0.77 -4.65 -4.88
N ASP A 127 0.28 -3.51 -5.34
CA ASP A 127 1.10 -2.50 -6.02
C ASP A 127 0.70 -1.08 -5.60
N ILE A 128 1.44 -0.51 -4.66
CA ILE A 128 1.22 0.84 -4.13
C ILE A 128 1.29 1.95 -5.21
N LYS A 129 1.97 1.69 -6.34
CA LYS A 129 2.05 2.67 -7.44
C LYS A 129 0.71 2.89 -8.13
N LYS A 130 -0.22 1.95 -7.95
CA LYS A 130 -1.58 2.01 -8.49
C LYS A 130 -2.60 2.58 -7.50
N ASP A 131 -2.16 2.91 -6.28
CA ASP A 131 -3.01 3.56 -5.30
C ASP A 131 -3.38 4.97 -5.77
N ARG A 132 -4.62 5.36 -5.50
CA ARG A 132 -5.16 6.67 -5.83
C ARG A 132 -5.96 7.18 -4.64
N ASP A 133 -5.68 8.41 -4.26
CA ASP A 133 -6.50 9.17 -3.32
C ASP A 133 -7.19 10.30 -4.10
N VAL A 134 -8.49 10.35 -4.00
CA VAL A 134 -9.35 11.23 -4.82
C VAL A 134 -10.35 11.92 -3.92
N VAL A 135 -10.53 13.22 -4.13
CA VAL A 135 -11.57 13.99 -3.44
C VAL A 135 -12.83 14.01 -4.29
N LEU A 136 -13.90 13.46 -3.76
CA LEU A 136 -15.24 13.47 -4.35
C LEU A 136 -15.93 14.79 -3.98
N GLN A 137 -16.44 15.51 -4.98
CA GLN A 137 -17.12 16.79 -4.80
C GLN A 137 -18.63 16.61 -4.79
N HIS A 138 -19.32 17.23 -3.84
CA HIS A 138 -20.77 17.21 -3.75
C HIS A 138 -21.42 17.94 -4.93
N GLN A 139 -22.34 17.29 -5.59
CA GLN A 139 -23.06 17.84 -6.77
C GLN A 139 -24.54 18.14 -6.49
N GLY A 140 -24.95 18.04 -5.24
CA GLY A 140 -26.32 18.22 -4.80
C GLY A 140 -27.03 16.90 -4.48
N ALA A 141 -28.06 16.99 -3.65
CA ALA A 141 -28.75 15.86 -3.06
C ALA A 141 -27.75 14.89 -2.38
N ASN A 142 -27.67 13.65 -2.83
CA ASN A 142 -26.77 12.63 -2.29
C ASN A 142 -25.64 12.23 -3.26
N LYS A 143 -25.43 13.04 -4.32
CA LYS A 143 -24.49 12.71 -5.41
C LYS A 143 -23.14 13.41 -5.22
N TYR A 144 -22.07 12.64 -5.37
CA TYR A 144 -20.68 13.10 -5.41
C TYR A 144 -20.00 12.65 -6.69
N THR A 145 -19.07 13.45 -7.20
CA THR A 145 -18.32 13.11 -8.42
C THR A 145 -16.84 13.41 -8.26
N ALA A 146 -16.04 12.62 -8.95
CA ALA A 146 -14.61 12.84 -9.11
C ALA A 146 -14.09 12.28 -10.43
N GLN A 147 -12.83 12.56 -10.72
CA GLN A 147 -12.12 12.01 -11.87
C GLN A 147 -10.89 11.25 -11.40
N ALA A 148 -10.76 9.99 -11.79
CA ALA A 148 -9.56 9.21 -11.53
C ALA A 148 -9.25 8.27 -12.70
N ASP A 149 -7.97 8.10 -12.96
CA ASP A 149 -7.48 7.11 -13.92
C ASP A 149 -7.26 5.78 -13.20
N ILE A 150 -8.08 4.78 -13.55
CA ILE A 150 -8.01 3.42 -13.01
C ILE A 150 -7.40 2.52 -14.08
N ASP A 151 -6.44 1.70 -13.67
CA ASP A 151 -5.80 0.71 -14.57
C ASP A 151 -6.87 -0.17 -15.25
N PRO A 152 -6.86 -0.29 -16.58
CA PRO A 152 -7.80 -1.13 -17.31
C PRO A 152 -7.63 -2.64 -17.03
N LEU A 153 -6.51 -3.05 -16.45
CA LEU A 153 -6.26 -4.43 -16.06
C LEU A 153 -7.04 -4.78 -14.79
N LYS A 154 -7.86 -5.82 -14.86
CA LYS A 154 -8.63 -6.29 -13.72
C LYS A 154 -7.73 -6.72 -12.57
N ALA A 155 -7.87 -6.01 -11.45
CA ALA A 155 -7.17 -6.29 -10.21
C ALA A 155 -8.06 -6.09 -9.00
N LYS A 156 -7.63 -6.63 -7.85
CA LYS A 156 -8.32 -6.45 -6.57
C LYS A 156 -7.88 -5.11 -5.96
N TYR A 157 -8.86 -4.30 -5.59
CA TYR A 157 -8.68 -3.02 -4.91
C TYR A 157 -9.47 -3.00 -3.60
N TYR A 158 -8.91 -2.32 -2.62
CA TYR A 158 -9.56 -1.92 -1.39
C TYR A 158 -10.03 -0.50 -1.58
N LEU A 159 -11.34 -0.30 -1.44
CA LEU A 159 -11.98 1.00 -1.60
C LEU A 159 -12.40 1.50 -0.23
N GLN A 160 -12.06 2.74 0.08
CA GLN A 160 -12.44 3.36 1.32
C GLN A 160 -12.99 4.76 1.04
N VAL A 161 -14.19 5.05 1.54
CA VAL A 161 -14.81 6.37 1.50
C VAL A 161 -14.95 6.89 2.91
N SER A 162 -14.55 8.13 3.14
CA SER A 162 -14.67 8.82 4.42
C SER A 162 -15.00 10.29 4.21
N ASN A 163 -15.59 10.94 5.21
CA ASN A 163 -15.78 12.38 5.15
C ASN A 163 -14.45 13.12 5.39
N GLU A 164 -14.23 14.20 4.64
CA GLU A 164 -13.01 15.00 4.74
C GLU A 164 -13.05 15.86 6.02
N GLY A 165 -11.94 15.80 6.76
CA GLY A 165 -11.66 16.73 7.89
C GLY A 165 -12.09 16.26 9.26
N ASN A 166 -13.10 15.45 9.41
CA ASN A 166 -13.63 15.05 10.72
C ASN A 166 -13.45 13.59 11.08
N ASP A 167 -12.98 12.75 10.18
CA ASP A 167 -12.74 11.32 10.43
C ASP A 167 -13.90 10.59 11.15
N ASP A 168 -15.13 11.06 10.95
CA ASP A 168 -16.26 10.65 11.79
C ASP A 168 -16.83 9.29 11.37
N TRP A 169 -16.94 9.04 10.08
CA TRP A 169 -17.38 7.75 9.55
C TRP A 169 -16.52 7.26 8.39
N ARG A 170 -16.55 5.97 8.18
CA ARG A 170 -15.80 5.31 7.12
C ARG A 170 -16.59 4.14 6.56
N MET A 171 -16.69 4.07 5.23
CA MET A 171 -17.19 2.90 4.49
C MET A 171 -16.05 2.26 3.73
N GLN A 172 -16.04 0.94 3.68
CA GLN A 172 -15.01 0.19 2.96
C GLN A 172 -15.60 -1.01 2.26
N ASP A 173 -15.09 -1.30 1.08
CA ASP A 173 -15.42 -2.50 0.32
C ASP A 173 -14.21 -2.98 -0.49
N VAL A 174 -14.28 -4.23 -0.94
CA VAL A 174 -13.24 -4.88 -1.71
C VAL A 174 -13.78 -5.31 -3.06
N ALA A 175 -13.35 -4.63 -4.10
CA ALA A 175 -13.83 -4.88 -5.46
C ALA A 175 -12.72 -5.26 -6.43
N LYS A 176 -13.08 -5.93 -7.52
CA LYS A 176 -12.20 -6.11 -8.68
C LYS A 176 -12.54 -5.04 -9.70
N LEU A 177 -11.65 -4.05 -9.84
CA LEU A 177 -11.77 -3.00 -10.86
C LEU A 177 -11.00 -3.37 -12.14
N PRO A 178 -11.41 -2.85 -13.31
CA PRO A 178 -12.60 -2.04 -13.53
C PRO A 178 -13.90 -2.84 -13.42
N ARG A 179 -14.90 -2.23 -12.77
CA ARG A 179 -16.26 -2.73 -12.61
C ARG A 179 -17.21 -1.54 -12.67
N ALA A 180 -18.36 -1.74 -13.30
CA ALA A 180 -19.31 -0.65 -13.50
C ALA A 180 -19.87 -0.10 -12.18
N GLU A 181 -20.04 -0.94 -11.17
CA GLU A 181 -20.71 -0.56 -9.92
C GLU A 181 -20.18 -1.33 -8.72
N VAL A 182 -20.06 -0.63 -7.58
CA VAL A 182 -19.65 -1.17 -6.27
C VAL A 182 -20.60 -0.61 -5.21
N SER A 183 -21.14 -1.50 -4.36
CA SER A 183 -21.98 -1.13 -3.23
C SER A 183 -21.17 -1.13 -1.94
N PHE A 184 -21.43 -0.17 -1.07
CA PHE A 184 -20.85 -0.07 0.27
C PHE A 184 -21.96 -0.23 1.29
N ASP A 185 -21.85 -1.25 2.12
CA ASP A 185 -22.78 -1.55 3.17
C ASP A 185 -22.11 -1.50 4.55
N PRO A 186 -22.84 -1.21 5.63
CA PRO A 186 -22.30 -1.26 6.98
C PRO A 186 -21.72 -2.64 7.30
N LEU A 187 -20.63 -2.70 8.07
CA LEU A 187 -20.00 -3.96 8.42
C LEU A 187 -20.90 -4.79 9.33
N PRO A 188 -21.24 -6.05 8.96
CA PRO A 188 -22.17 -6.90 9.72
C PRO A 188 -21.63 -7.32 11.09
N VAL A 189 -20.33 -7.10 11.36
CA VAL A 189 -19.72 -7.43 12.66
C VAL A 189 -20.32 -6.63 13.83
N PHE A 190 -20.98 -5.52 13.57
CA PHE A 190 -21.68 -4.70 14.57
C PHE A 190 -23.14 -5.11 14.77
N GLU A 191 -23.66 -6.02 13.96
CA GLU A 191 -25.02 -6.52 14.13
C GLU A 191 -25.18 -7.18 15.50
N LYS A 192 -26.16 -6.68 16.29
CA LYS A 192 -26.46 -7.28 17.59
C LYS A 192 -26.97 -8.70 17.37
N THR A 193 -26.21 -9.70 17.80
CA THR A 193 -26.69 -11.07 17.93
C THR A 193 -27.85 -11.07 18.90
N SER A 194 -29.07 -11.29 18.39
CA SER A 194 -30.31 -11.36 19.16
C SER A 194 -30.37 -12.65 19.98
#